data_01f152ade10e690ec639680c630ac122
#
_entry.id   01f152ade10e690ec639680c630ac122
#
_cell.length_a   1.000
_cell.length_b   1.000
_cell.length_c   1.000
_cell.angle_alpha   90.00
_cell.angle_beta   90.00
_cell.angle_gamma   90.00
#
_symmetry.space_group_name_H-M   'P 1'
#
loop_
_entity.id
_entity.type
_entity.pdbx_description
1 polymer ?
#
loop_
_entity_poly.entity_id
_entity_poly.type
_entity_poly.pdbx_seq_one_letter_code
_entity_poly.pdbx_strand_id
1 'polypeptide(L)'
;MHIVLSASSLINLNDGESDLSRRCITYLMPGLSFREYLNMFHQQHFQRHSLQEILNDGNKICAEANANVRPLPLFAEYLKTGYYPFLKEGANNYYTRIENIVNTTIDVELPQLRKLDVGNIRKIKSLLAILASNVPYTVDTVKLSTMAEMSRTTLLQYLQYLSEAQLINLLYSDLVNVKRLQKPDKIYLENPNLLHALSTTTVNEGAMREAFLINQLSGHHLVEYSKTSADFTIDRQYTIEVGGHSKDGKQIAGQPNSYIAAADEEYVLGNKIPLWLFGFLY
;
A
#
# COMPACT_ATOMS: atom_id res chain seq x y z
N MET A 1 -10.47 27.17 -21.27
CA MET A 1 -9.84 25.97 -21.84
C MET A 1 -9.42 25.11 -20.66
N HIS A 2 -9.84 23.85 -20.59
CA HIS A 2 -9.40 22.89 -19.56
C HIS A 2 -8.35 21.99 -20.20
N ILE A 3 -7.20 21.85 -19.56
CA ILE A 3 -6.08 20.99 -20.00
C ILE A 3 -5.90 19.92 -18.95
N VAL A 4 -5.86 18.66 -19.37
CA VAL A 4 -5.51 17.51 -18.54
C VAL A 4 -4.16 16.99 -18.99
N LEU A 5 -3.22 16.89 -18.06
CA LEU A 5 -1.89 16.30 -18.28
C LEU A 5 -1.82 15.00 -17.47
N SER A 6 -1.25 13.97 -18.04
CA SER A 6 -0.97 12.72 -17.32
C SER A 6 0.51 12.37 -17.41
N ALA A 7 1.05 11.80 -16.35
CA ALA A 7 2.41 11.31 -16.31
C ALA A 7 2.42 9.91 -15.66
N SER A 8 3.35 9.06 -16.09
CA SER A 8 3.51 7.69 -15.57
C SER A 8 4.13 7.65 -14.18
N SER A 9 4.69 8.75 -13.71
CA SER A 9 5.40 8.82 -12.43
C SER A 9 5.12 10.15 -11.72
N LEU A 10 4.79 10.08 -10.43
CA LEU A 10 4.67 11.25 -9.52
C LEU A 10 5.95 12.07 -9.46
N ILE A 11 7.09 11.42 -9.60
CA ILE A 11 8.40 12.04 -9.55
C ILE A 11 8.52 13.10 -10.65
N ASN A 12 8.03 12.80 -11.86
CA ASN A 12 8.04 13.74 -12.99
C ASN A 12 7.13 14.96 -12.79
N LEU A 13 6.04 14.81 -12.04
CA LEU A 13 5.12 15.90 -11.76
C LEU A 13 5.69 16.84 -10.68
N ASN A 14 6.28 16.30 -9.62
CA ASN A 14 6.79 17.10 -8.50
C ASN A 14 7.98 18.01 -8.86
N ASP A 15 8.83 17.60 -9.78
CA ASP A 15 9.95 18.44 -10.24
C ASP A 15 9.50 19.54 -11.24
N GLY A 16 8.37 19.34 -11.95
CA GLY A 16 7.72 20.34 -12.81
C GLY A 16 6.77 21.30 -12.07
N GLU A 17 6.42 21.01 -10.82
CA GLU A 17 5.43 21.75 -10.02
C GLU A 17 5.86 23.19 -9.67
N SER A 18 7.14 23.55 -9.72
CA SER A 18 7.59 24.91 -9.40
C SER A 18 6.94 25.99 -10.29
N ASP A 19 6.59 25.66 -11.52
CA ASP A 19 5.96 26.58 -12.48
C ASP A 19 4.43 26.39 -12.57
N LEU A 20 3.93 25.19 -12.27
CA LEU A 20 2.52 24.83 -12.40
C LEU A 20 1.75 24.77 -11.08
N SER A 21 2.41 24.79 -9.92
CA SER A 21 1.82 24.56 -8.59
C SER A 21 0.66 25.49 -8.22
N ARG A 22 0.57 26.66 -8.88
CA ARG A 22 -0.54 27.61 -8.69
C ARG A 22 -1.65 27.48 -9.75
N ARG A 23 -1.49 26.60 -10.74
CA ARG A 23 -2.36 26.51 -11.93
C ARG A 23 -2.90 25.13 -12.21
N CYS A 24 -2.39 24.10 -11.51
CA CYS A 24 -2.83 22.71 -11.66
C CYS A 24 -3.33 22.16 -10.31
N ILE A 25 -4.26 21.21 -10.40
CA ILE A 25 -4.63 20.33 -9.30
C ILE A 25 -4.07 18.96 -9.67
N THR A 26 -3.21 18.41 -8.83
CA THR A 26 -2.61 17.08 -9.03
C THR A 26 -3.52 16.02 -8.40
N TYR A 27 -3.86 15.02 -9.18
CA TYR A 27 -4.58 13.83 -8.74
C TYR A 27 -3.66 12.63 -8.86
N LEU A 28 -3.46 11.92 -7.75
CA LEU A 28 -2.83 10.59 -7.78
C LEU A 28 -3.88 9.57 -8.24
N MET A 29 -3.53 8.78 -9.25
CA MET A 29 -4.32 7.65 -9.72
C MET A 29 -3.65 6.36 -9.24
N PRO A 30 -4.12 5.75 -8.13
CA PRO A 30 -3.57 4.49 -7.64
C PRO A 30 -3.95 3.35 -8.59
N GLY A 31 -3.48 2.13 -8.31
CA GLY A 31 -4.02 0.94 -8.95
C GLY A 31 -5.45 0.68 -8.54
N LEU A 32 -6.04 -0.40 -9.06
CA LEU A 32 -7.43 -0.73 -8.78
C LEU A 32 -7.64 -1.08 -7.30
N SER A 33 -8.68 -0.52 -6.70
CA SER A 33 -9.21 -1.04 -5.44
C SER A 33 -9.86 -2.41 -5.66
N PHE A 34 -10.14 -3.15 -4.59
CA PHE A 34 -10.87 -4.42 -4.72
C PHE A 34 -12.26 -4.22 -5.32
N ARG A 35 -12.95 -3.15 -4.96
CA ARG A 35 -14.24 -2.76 -5.56
C ARG A 35 -14.12 -2.53 -7.08
N GLU A 36 -13.10 -1.78 -7.51
CA GLU A 36 -12.88 -1.51 -8.93
C GLU A 36 -12.47 -2.77 -9.69
N TYR A 37 -11.70 -3.66 -9.07
CA TYR A 37 -11.40 -4.99 -9.61
C TYR A 37 -12.69 -5.80 -9.84
N LEU A 38 -13.60 -5.85 -8.85
CA LEU A 38 -14.89 -6.52 -9.00
C LEU A 38 -15.73 -5.90 -10.12
N ASN A 39 -15.77 -4.58 -10.18
CA ASN A 39 -16.52 -3.87 -11.21
C ASN A 39 -15.93 -4.13 -12.60
N MET A 40 -14.61 -4.10 -12.75
CA MET A 40 -13.93 -4.23 -14.05
C MET A 40 -13.90 -5.67 -14.57
N PHE A 41 -13.63 -6.66 -13.71
CA PHE A 41 -13.39 -8.05 -14.11
C PHE A 41 -14.56 -9.00 -13.85
N HIS A 42 -15.45 -8.65 -12.92
CA HIS A 42 -16.61 -9.48 -12.55
C HIS A 42 -17.95 -8.80 -12.86
N GLN A 43 -17.95 -7.75 -13.71
CA GLN A 43 -19.14 -7.06 -14.20
C GLN A 43 -20.07 -6.57 -13.08
N GLN A 44 -19.48 -6.13 -11.97
CA GLN A 44 -20.23 -5.56 -10.86
C GLN A 44 -20.35 -4.04 -11.00
N HIS A 45 -21.20 -3.43 -10.17
CA HIS A 45 -21.43 -1.98 -10.12
C HIS A 45 -21.46 -1.47 -8.67
N PHE A 46 -20.59 -2.03 -7.82
CA PHE A 46 -20.49 -1.63 -6.43
C PHE A 46 -20.07 -0.17 -6.29
N GLN A 47 -20.72 0.52 -5.36
CA GLN A 47 -20.40 1.91 -5.03
C GLN A 47 -19.22 1.98 -4.06
N ARG A 48 -18.55 3.13 -4.05
CA ARG A 48 -17.56 3.43 -3.02
C ARG A 48 -18.24 3.80 -1.71
N HIS A 49 -17.56 3.53 -0.60
CA HIS A 49 -18.02 3.86 0.74
C HIS A 49 -16.95 4.61 1.53
N SER A 50 -17.36 5.50 2.41
CA SER A 50 -16.46 6.14 3.38
C SER A 50 -16.01 5.13 4.44
N LEU A 51 -14.88 5.42 5.10
CA LEU A 51 -14.41 4.60 6.23
C LEU A 51 -15.48 4.52 7.32
N GLN A 52 -16.18 5.62 7.59
CA GLN A 52 -17.24 5.66 8.58
C GLN A 52 -18.41 4.75 8.23
N GLU A 53 -18.84 4.68 6.97
CA GLU A 53 -19.88 3.74 6.51
C GLU A 53 -19.42 2.29 6.64
N ILE A 54 -18.16 1.99 6.30
CA ILE A 54 -17.58 0.65 6.45
C ILE A 54 -17.59 0.21 7.92
N LEU A 55 -17.22 1.10 8.82
CA LEU A 55 -17.14 0.78 10.26
C LEU A 55 -18.52 0.69 10.93
N ASN A 56 -19.52 1.48 10.50
CA ASN A 56 -20.84 1.55 11.12
C ASN A 56 -21.89 0.66 10.44
N ASP A 57 -21.88 0.64 9.10
CA ASP A 57 -22.90 -0.02 8.28
C ASP A 57 -22.36 -1.20 7.47
N GLY A 58 -21.16 -1.68 7.81
CA GLY A 58 -20.41 -2.69 7.06
C GLY A 58 -21.22 -3.95 6.73
N ASN A 59 -22.12 -4.40 7.62
CA ASN A 59 -22.96 -5.58 7.36
C ASN A 59 -23.90 -5.38 6.18
N LYS A 60 -24.41 -4.17 5.94
CA LYS A 60 -25.25 -3.88 4.77
C LYS A 60 -24.46 -4.01 3.48
N ILE A 61 -23.24 -3.47 3.48
CA ILE A 61 -22.32 -3.54 2.33
C ILE A 61 -21.88 -5.00 2.10
N CYS A 62 -21.55 -5.74 3.16
CA CYS A 62 -21.25 -7.18 3.07
C CYS A 62 -22.43 -7.98 2.49
N ALA A 63 -23.66 -7.71 2.92
CA ALA A 63 -24.85 -8.41 2.41
C ALA A 63 -25.05 -8.14 0.91
N GLU A 64 -24.88 -6.89 0.46
CA GLU A 64 -24.93 -6.53 -0.96
C GLU A 64 -23.84 -7.25 -1.76
N ALA A 65 -22.59 -7.25 -1.27
CA ALA A 65 -21.49 -7.91 -1.96
C ALA A 65 -21.71 -9.43 -2.04
N ASN A 66 -22.06 -10.08 -0.93
CA ASN A 66 -22.28 -11.54 -0.87
C ASN A 66 -23.49 -12.01 -1.66
N ALA A 67 -24.47 -11.13 -1.91
CA ALA A 67 -25.61 -11.45 -2.78
C ALA A 67 -25.22 -11.55 -4.27
N ASN A 68 -24.14 -10.89 -4.68
CA ASN A 68 -23.73 -10.79 -6.07
C ASN A 68 -22.46 -11.60 -6.40
N VAL A 69 -21.54 -11.73 -5.45
CA VAL A 69 -20.25 -12.43 -5.64
C VAL A 69 -19.88 -13.23 -4.39
N ARG A 70 -18.79 -13.99 -4.48
CA ARG A 70 -18.12 -14.59 -3.32
C ARG A 70 -16.86 -13.78 -3.00
N PRO A 71 -16.93 -12.83 -2.04
CA PRO A 71 -15.83 -11.88 -1.83
C PRO A 71 -14.50 -12.53 -1.48
N LEU A 72 -14.46 -13.52 -0.57
CA LEU A 72 -13.22 -14.09 -0.06
C LEU A 72 -12.35 -14.76 -1.15
N PRO A 73 -12.87 -15.65 -2.02
CA PRO A 73 -12.07 -16.20 -3.12
C PRO A 73 -11.57 -15.13 -4.08
N LEU A 74 -12.43 -14.18 -4.46
CA LEU A 74 -12.07 -13.09 -5.36
C LEU A 74 -11.07 -12.12 -4.74
N PHE A 75 -11.16 -11.89 -3.43
CA PHE A 75 -10.18 -11.11 -2.69
C PHE A 75 -8.81 -11.79 -2.65
N ALA A 76 -8.78 -13.11 -2.48
CA ALA A 76 -7.52 -13.87 -2.54
C ALA A 76 -6.87 -13.79 -3.93
N GLU A 77 -7.65 -13.77 -5.01
CA GLU A 77 -7.16 -13.54 -6.38
C GLU A 77 -6.66 -12.10 -6.56
N TYR A 78 -7.43 -11.12 -6.11
CA TYR A 78 -7.06 -9.71 -6.16
C TYR A 78 -5.73 -9.42 -5.47
N LEU A 79 -5.51 -9.96 -4.29
CA LEU A 79 -4.26 -9.79 -3.55
C LEU A 79 -3.04 -10.30 -4.33
N LYS A 80 -3.22 -11.25 -5.22
CA LYS A 80 -2.15 -11.78 -6.09
C LYS A 80 -2.00 -10.96 -7.36
N THR A 81 -3.09 -10.67 -8.08
CA THR A 81 -3.02 -10.16 -9.46
C THR A 81 -4.03 -9.05 -9.78
N GLY A 82 -4.79 -8.54 -8.82
CA GLY A 82 -5.92 -7.64 -9.09
C GLY A 82 -5.62 -6.14 -9.10
N TYR A 83 -4.47 -5.71 -8.62
CA TYR A 83 -4.18 -4.29 -8.42
C TYR A 83 -3.92 -3.52 -9.73
N TYR A 84 -3.28 -4.14 -10.71
CA TYR A 84 -2.93 -3.47 -11.97
C TYR A 84 -3.93 -3.79 -13.09
N PRO A 85 -4.52 -2.76 -13.76
CA PRO A 85 -5.57 -2.96 -14.77
C PRO A 85 -5.09 -3.70 -16.02
N PHE A 86 -3.78 -3.79 -16.28
CA PHE A 86 -3.24 -4.56 -17.41
C PHE A 86 -3.41 -6.09 -17.25
N LEU A 87 -3.94 -6.57 -16.11
CA LEU A 87 -4.45 -7.93 -15.97
C LEU A 87 -5.47 -8.27 -17.09
N LYS A 88 -6.21 -7.29 -17.58
CA LYS A 88 -7.16 -7.44 -18.69
C LYS A 88 -6.53 -7.94 -20.00
N GLU A 89 -5.24 -7.72 -20.16
CA GLU A 89 -4.48 -8.21 -21.32
C GLU A 89 -3.97 -9.65 -21.16
N GLY A 90 -4.19 -10.26 -20.01
CA GLY A 90 -3.85 -11.64 -19.69
C GLY A 90 -2.90 -11.79 -18.50
N ALA A 91 -3.08 -12.88 -17.76
CA ALA A 91 -2.32 -13.17 -16.54
C ALA A 91 -0.91 -13.73 -16.77
N ASN A 92 -0.63 -14.28 -17.96
CA ASN A 92 0.59 -15.08 -18.20
C ASN A 92 1.91 -14.30 -17.97
N ASN A 93 1.92 -12.98 -18.17
CA ASN A 93 3.10 -12.14 -18.01
C ASN A 93 2.90 -11.05 -16.95
N TYR A 94 1.94 -11.25 -16.06
CA TYR A 94 1.55 -10.22 -15.10
C TYR A 94 2.71 -9.76 -14.22
N TYR A 95 3.40 -10.68 -13.56
CA TYR A 95 4.54 -10.36 -12.69
C TYR A 95 5.75 -9.84 -13.47
N THR A 96 6.03 -10.39 -14.65
CA THR A 96 7.09 -9.87 -15.53
C THR A 96 6.85 -8.41 -15.93
N ARG A 97 5.59 -8.03 -16.16
CA ARG A 97 5.24 -6.62 -16.43
C ARG A 97 5.48 -5.74 -15.21
N ILE A 98 5.12 -6.20 -14.01
CA ILE A 98 5.40 -5.46 -12.77
C ILE A 98 6.92 -5.27 -12.60
N GLU A 99 7.70 -6.33 -12.76
CA GLU A 99 9.17 -6.27 -12.71
C GLU A 99 9.74 -5.27 -13.73
N ASN A 100 9.22 -5.26 -14.95
CA ASN A 100 9.63 -4.31 -15.99
C ASN A 100 9.29 -2.87 -15.61
N ILE A 101 8.11 -2.61 -15.02
CA ILE A 101 7.73 -1.28 -14.51
C ILE A 101 8.70 -0.85 -13.42
N VAL A 102 8.96 -1.70 -12.42
CA VAL A 102 9.90 -1.44 -11.34
C VAL A 102 11.31 -1.14 -11.88
N ASN A 103 11.79 -1.96 -12.83
CA ASN A 103 13.08 -1.75 -13.46
C ASN A 103 13.13 -0.43 -14.24
N THR A 104 12.11 -0.09 -15.01
CA THR A 104 12.04 1.18 -15.73
C THR A 104 12.07 2.37 -14.78
N THR A 105 11.30 2.30 -13.71
CA THR A 105 11.29 3.34 -12.68
C THR A 105 12.66 3.54 -12.05
N ILE A 106 13.37 2.47 -11.69
CA ILE A 106 14.68 2.57 -11.02
C ILE A 106 15.83 2.87 -12.00
N ASP A 107 15.79 2.29 -13.22
CA ASP A 107 16.89 2.41 -14.19
C ASP A 107 16.82 3.69 -15.04
N VAL A 108 15.62 4.22 -15.25
CA VAL A 108 15.38 5.34 -16.17
C VAL A 108 14.83 6.57 -15.46
N GLU A 109 13.68 6.44 -14.79
CA GLU A 109 12.96 7.61 -14.25
C GLU A 109 13.69 8.23 -13.05
N LEU A 110 14.04 7.45 -12.04
CA LEU A 110 14.78 7.95 -10.87
C LEU A 110 16.12 8.60 -11.22
N PRO A 111 16.99 8.02 -12.07
CA PRO A 111 18.25 8.64 -12.44
C PRO A 111 18.09 9.98 -13.18
N GLN A 112 17.12 10.07 -14.07
CA GLN A 112 16.86 11.32 -14.80
C GLN A 112 16.49 12.47 -13.86
N LEU A 113 15.72 12.19 -12.83
CA LEU A 113 15.18 13.19 -11.90
C LEU A 113 16.11 13.49 -10.72
N ARG A 114 16.82 12.49 -10.23
CA ARG A 114 17.68 12.63 -9.06
C ARG A 114 19.18 12.65 -9.40
N LYS A 115 19.54 12.65 -10.70
CA LYS A 115 20.92 12.66 -11.20
C LYS A 115 21.77 11.54 -10.57
N LEU A 116 21.21 10.32 -10.54
CA LEU A 116 21.85 9.15 -9.95
C LEU A 116 22.82 8.50 -10.95
N ASP A 117 23.96 8.04 -10.47
CA ASP A 117 24.89 7.23 -11.25
C ASP A 117 24.55 5.73 -11.18
N VAL A 118 25.25 4.93 -11.99
CA VAL A 118 25.04 3.46 -12.07
C VAL A 118 25.27 2.76 -10.73
N GLY A 119 26.22 3.26 -9.91
CA GLY A 119 26.49 2.69 -8.59
C GLY A 119 25.31 2.90 -7.63
N ASN A 120 24.68 4.07 -7.68
CA ASN A 120 23.49 4.39 -6.89
C ASN A 120 22.28 3.54 -7.31
N ILE A 121 22.08 3.33 -8.62
CA ILE A 121 21.00 2.49 -9.15
C ILE A 121 21.11 1.06 -8.61
N ARG A 122 22.30 0.46 -8.66
CA ARG A 122 22.53 -0.88 -8.12
C ARG A 122 22.21 -0.98 -6.63
N LYS A 123 22.58 0.03 -5.85
CA LYS A 123 22.29 0.09 -4.41
C LYS A 123 20.79 0.21 -4.12
N ILE A 124 20.06 1.00 -4.91
CA ILE A 124 18.60 1.13 -4.79
C ILE A 124 17.93 -0.21 -5.10
N LYS A 125 18.34 -0.91 -6.17
CA LYS A 125 17.83 -2.25 -6.50
C LYS A 125 18.11 -3.26 -5.38
N SER A 126 19.34 -3.29 -4.87
CA SER A 126 19.70 -4.14 -3.74
C SER A 126 18.85 -3.85 -2.50
N LEU A 127 18.64 -2.58 -2.19
CA LEU A 127 17.78 -2.17 -1.08
C LEU A 127 16.35 -2.65 -1.27
N LEU A 128 15.75 -2.46 -2.45
CA LEU A 128 14.40 -2.93 -2.74
C LEU A 128 14.29 -4.45 -2.62
N ALA A 129 15.27 -5.22 -3.11
CA ALA A 129 15.30 -6.67 -2.99
C ALA A 129 15.39 -7.13 -1.52
N ILE A 130 16.23 -6.47 -0.70
CA ILE A 130 16.31 -6.74 0.74
C ILE A 130 14.96 -6.48 1.42
N LEU A 131 14.31 -5.37 1.09
CA LEU A 131 13.00 -5.04 1.64
C LEU A 131 11.95 -6.07 1.20
N ALA A 132 11.86 -6.41 -0.07
CA ALA A 132 10.88 -7.38 -0.59
C ALA A 132 10.99 -8.76 0.06
N SER A 133 12.20 -9.17 0.43
CA SER A 133 12.46 -10.47 1.08
C SER A 133 12.17 -10.47 2.59
N ASN A 134 11.95 -9.31 3.22
CA ASN A 134 11.84 -9.19 4.68
C ASN A 134 10.62 -8.39 5.15
N VAL A 135 9.57 -8.29 4.36
CA VAL A 135 8.34 -7.53 4.70
C VAL A 135 7.49 -8.29 5.75
N PRO A 136 6.89 -7.61 6.75
CA PRO A 136 7.04 -6.20 7.09
C PRO A 136 8.39 -5.93 7.74
N TYR A 137 9.10 -4.89 7.27
CA TYR A 137 10.41 -4.59 7.80
C TYR A 137 10.32 -3.59 8.96
N THR A 138 10.55 -4.09 10.18
CA THR A 138 10.78 -3.21 11.34
C THR A 138 12.15 -2.58 11.22
N VAL A 139 12.20 -1.26 11.12
CA VAL A 139 13.42 -0.58 10.66
C VAL A 139 14.50 -0.54 11.73
N ASP A 140 15.53 -1.35 11.52
CA ASP A 140 16.86 -1.17 12.09
C ASP A 140 17.76 -0.54 11.04
N THR A 141 17.97 0.77 11.14
CA THR A 141 18.77 1.52 10.15
C THR A 141 20.24 1.10 10.14
N VAL A 142 20.78 0.62 11.25
CA VAL A 142 22.18 0.15 11.32
C VAL A 142 22.30 -1.16 10.55
N LYS A 143 21.45 -2.12 10.87
CA LYS A 143 21.43 -3.42 10.19
C LYS A 143 21.15 -3.26 8.70
N LEU A 144 20.16 -2.45 8.33
CA LEU A 144 19.77 -2.25 6.93
C LEU A 144 20.87 -1.52 6.13
N SER A 145 21.51 -0.50 6.71
CA SER A 145 22.62 0.20 6.06
C SER A 145 23.83 -0.71 5.83
N THR A 146 24.11 -1.61 6.77
CA THR A 146 25.18 -2.61 6.64
C THR A 146 24.83 -3.63 5.54
N MET A 147 23.61 -4.17 5.53
CA MET A 147 23.17 -5.14 4.51
C MET A 147 23.16 -4.54 3.10
N ALA A 148 22.81 -3.27 2.98
CA ALA A 148 22.74 -2.56 1.70
C ALA A 148 24.06 -1.83 1.34
N GLU A 149 25.11 -2.00 2.12
CA GLU A 149 26.44 -1.42 1.92
C GLU A 149 26.44 0.09 1.66
N MET A 150 25.69 0.84 2.48
CA MET A 150 25.54 2.28 2.34
C MET A 150 25.50 3.00 3.67
N SER A 151 25.77 4.32 3.65
CA SER A 151 25.65 5.16 4.83
C SER A 151 24.17 5.28 5.26
N ARG A 152 23.93 5.55 6.55
CA ARG A 152 22.57 5.79 7.07
C ARG A 152 21.85 6.94 6.34
N THR A 153 22.57 8.00 6.01
CA THR A 153 21.99 9.15 5.29
C THR A 153 21.55 8.75 3.89
N THR A 154 22.42 8.02 3.16
CA THR A 154 22.11 7.49 1.83
C THR A 154 20.92 6.53 1.86
N LEU A 155 20.88 5.64 2.88
CA LEU A 155 19.77 4.73 3.10
C LEU A 155 18.44 5.48 3.22
N LEU A 156 18.35 6.46 4.12
CA LEU A 156 17.13 7.23 4.34
C LEU A 156 16.71 7.99 3.08
N GLN A 157 17.67 8.51 2.33
CA GLN A 157 17.41 9.18 1.05
C GLN A 157 16.85 8.20 0.00
N TYR A 158 17.41 6.99 -0.10
CA TYR A 158 16.90 5.99 -1.07
C TYR A 158 15.57 5.41 -0.68
N LEU A 159 15.28 5.26 0.62
CA LEU A 159 13.95 4.92 1.10
C LEU A 159 12.93 6.00 0.68
N GLN A 160 13.30 7.27 0.80
CA GLN A 160 12.45 8.37 0.33
C GLN A 160 12.22 8.29 -1.18
N TYR A 161 13.26 8.05 -1.99
CA TYR A 161 13.11 7.90 -3.44
C TYR A 161 12.21 6.72 -3.85
N LEU A 162 12.35 5.57 -3.19
CA LEU A 162 11.49 4.41 -3.42
C LEU A 162 10.02 4.69 -3.02
N SER A 163 9.81 5.45 -1.97
CA SER A 163 8.46 5.87 -1.54
C SER A 163 7.82 6.85 -2.52
N GLU A 164 8.56 7.87 -2.96
CA GLU A 164 8.13 8.82 -4.00
C GLU A 164 7.84 8.12 -5.33
N ALA A 165 8.58 7.05 -5.64
CA ALA A 165 8.35 6.19 -6.80
C ALA A 165 7.18 5.21 -6.63
N GLN A 166 6.44 5.26 -5.52
CA GLN A 166 5.31 4.35 -5.21
C GLN A 166 5.72 2.87 -5.26
N LEU A 167 6.92 2.54 -4.78
CA LEU A 167 7.39 1.16 -4.66
C LEU A 167 7.31 0.65 -3.22
N ILE A 168 7.38 1.56 -2.24
CA ILE A 168 7.26 1.25 -0.81
C ILE A 168 6.41 2.27 -0.07
N ASN A 169 5.79 1.84 1.02
CA ASN A 169 5.13 2.67 2.02
C ASN A 169 6.01 2.80 3.26
N LEU A 170 6.32 4.03 3.66
CA LEU A 170 7.05 4.36 4.88
C LEU A 170 6.06 4.74 5.97
N LEU A 171 6.00 3.96 7.04
CA LEU A 171 5.11 4.24 8.17
C LEU A 171 5.87 4.85 9.34
N TYR A 172 5.26 5.85 9.91
CA TYR A 172 5.73 6.59 11.07
C TYR A 172 4.66 6.57 12.15
N SER A 173 5.07 6.62 13.41
CA SER A 173 4.15 6.69 14.56
C SER A 173 3.69 8.11 14.90
N ASP A 174 4.21 9.12 14.22
CA ASP A 174 3.81 10.53 14.32
C ASP A 174 4.16 11.23 13.02
N LEU A 175 3.23 11.24 12.07
CA LEU A 175 3.42 11.85 10.75
C LEU A 175 3.47 13.39 10.79
N VAL A 176 2.85 14.02 11.79
CA VAL A 176 2.84 15.50 11.86
C VAL A 176 4.21 16.06 12.19
N ASN A 177 5.00 15.31 12.95
CA ASN A 177 6.35 15.72 13.36
C ASN A 177 7.47 15.09 12.54
N VAL A 178 7.16 14.43 11.42
CA VAL A 178 8.18 13.80 10.56
C VAL A 178 9.08 14.86 9.95
N LYS A 179 10.34 14.82 10.31
CA LYS A 179 11.39 15.61 9.67
C LYS A 179 11.83 14.94 8.38
N ARG A 180 12.26 15.74 7.41
CA ARG A 180 12.91 15.22 6.21
C ARG A 180 14.05 14.26 6.61
N LEU A 181 14.09 13.06 6.03
CA LEU A 181 15.05 12.01 6.36
C LEU A 181 14.94 11.45 7.80
N GLN A 182 13.74 11.47 8.37
CA GLN A 182 13.48 10.75 9.61
C GLN A 182 13.43 9.23 9.34
N LYS A 183 13.87 8.45 10.33
CA LYS A 183 13.76 6.98 10.31
C LYS A 183 12.28 6.57 10.38
N PRO A 184 11.75 5.80 9.41
CA PRO A 184 10.42 5.21 9.54
C PRO A 184 10.41 4.11 10.62
N ASP A 185 9.24 3.82 11.18
CA ASP A 185 9.06 2.73 12.14
C ASP A 185 8.93 1.39 11.43
N LYS A 186 8.13 1.33 10.35
CA LYS A 186 7.97 0.14 9.49
C LYS A 186 8.02 0.51 8.00
N ILE A 187 8.39 -0.47 7.17
CA ILE A 187 8.40 -0.37 5.70
C ILE A 187 7.60 -1.53 5.14
N TYR A 188 6.74 -1.24 4.17
CA TYR A 188 5.99 -2.21 3.38
C TYR A 188 6.26 -1.98 1.89
N LEU A 189 6.06 -2.98 1.05
CA LEU A 189 5.88 -2.73 -0.37
C LEU A 189 4.53 -2.02 -0.59
N GLU A 190 4.46 -1.24 -1.67
CA GLU A 190 3.33 -0.33 -1.90
C GLU A 190 1.99 -1.08 -2.00
N ASN A 191 1.99 -2.26 -2.64
CA ASN A 191 0.80 -3.08 -2.77
C ASN A 191 1.11 -4.60 -2.72
N PRO A 192 0.11 -5.47 -2.48
CA PRO A 192 0.30 -6.93 -2.44
C PRO A 192 0.86 -7.55 -3.72
N ASN A 193 0.52 -7.01 -4.89
CA ASN A 193 0.98 -7.56 -6.17
C ASN A 193 2.48 -7.31 -6.39
N LEU A 194 3.01 -6.16 -5.92
CA LEU A 194 4.46 -5.93 -5.87
C LEU A 194 5.14 -6.95 -4.95
N LEU A 195 4.52 -7.28 -3.81
CA LEU A 195 5.06 -8.29 -2.90
C LEU A 195 5.16 -9.66 -3.58
N HIS A 196 4.15 -10.05 -4.34
CA HIS A 196 4.19 -11.30 -5.11
C HIS A 196 5.21 -11.27 -6.26
N ALA A 197 5.36 -10.13 -6.95
CA ALA A 197 6.29 -10.01 -8.07
C ALA A 197 7.75 -9.97 -7.64
N LEU A 198 8.08 -9.33 -6.51
CA LEU A 198 9.46 -9.08 -6.10
C LEU A 198 9.97 -10.04 -5.03
N SER A 199 9.09 -10.81 -4.38
CA SER A 199 9.50 -11.73 -3.33
C SER A 199 10.18 -12.97 -3.93
N THR A 200 11.38 -13.27 -3.43
CA THR A 200 12.12 -14.49 -3.80
C THR A 200 11.79 -15.69 -2.90
N THR A 201 10.95 -15.48 -1.89
CA THR A 201 10.53 -16.48 -0.91
C THR A 201 9.00 -16.56 -0.87
N THR A 202 8.47 -17.47 -0.06
CA THR A 202 7.02 -17.53 0.20
C THR A 202 6.55 -16.20 0.79
N VAL A 203 5.53 -15.61 0.17
CA VAL A 203 4.93 -14.35 0.62
C VAL A 203 4.38 -14.48 2.03
N ASN A 204 4.75 -13.57 2.91
CA ASN A 204 4.20 -13.49 4.24
C ASN A 204 2.76 -12.95 4.18
N GLU A 205 1.78 -13.79 4.53
CA GLU A 205 0.36 -13.42 4.46
C GLU A 205 0.00 -12.25 5.38
N GLY A 206 0.60 -12.15 6.57
CA GLY A 206 0.39 -11.02 7.48
C GLY A 206 0.83 -9.72 6.83
N ALA A 207 2.04 -9.70 6.28
CA ALA A 207 2.59 -8.54 5.56
C ALA A 207 1.74 -8.15 4.35
N MET A 208 1.23 -9.13 3.61
CA MET A 208 0.35 -8.91 2.46
C MET A 208 -0.97 -8.25 2.86
N ARG A 209 -1.58 -8.70 3.96
CA ARG A 209 -2.81 -8.14 4.52
C ARG A 209 -2.61 -6.70 5.03
N GLU A 210 -1.50 -6.47 5.74
CA GLU A 210 -1.11 -5.13 6.21
C GLU A 210 -0.83 -4.19 5.03
N ALA A 211 -0.08 -4.64 4.02
CA ALA A 211 0.20 -3.86 2.81
C ALA A 211 -1.08 -3.50 2.04
N PHE A 212 -2.04 -4.43 1.93
CA PHE A 212 -3.34 -4.14 1.35
C PHE A 212 -4.08 -3.03 2.11
N LEU A 213 -4.19 -3.15 3.44
CA LEU A 213 -4.91 -2.17 4.24
C LEU A 213 -4.28 -0.77 4.12
N ILE A 214 -2.95 -0.69 4.20
CA ILE A 214 -2.20 0.57 4.02
C ILE A 214 -2.49 1.17 2.63
N ASN A 215 -2.37 0.37 1.58
CA ASN A 215 -2.59 0.80 0.21
C ASN A 215 -4.00 1.38 0.02
N GLN A 216 -5.04 0.71 0.54
CA GLN A 216 -6.43 1.17 0.38
C GLN A 216 -6.75 2.42 1.20
N LEU A 217 -6.05 2.66 2.31
CA LEU A 217 -6.31 3.81 3.20
C LEU A 217 -5.46 5.04 2.83
N SER A 218 -4.20 4.86 2.43
CA SER A 218 -3.21 5.96 2.33
C SER A 218 -3.56 7.07 1.33
N GLY A 219 -4.44 6.79 0.34
CA GLY A 219 -4.90 7.80 -0.62
C GLY A 219 -5.85 8.86 -0.03
N HIS A 220 -6.54 8.53 1.08
CA HIS A 220 -7.62 9.33 1.63
C HIS A 220 -7.55 9.54 3.14
N HIS A 221 -6.73 8.77 3.84
CA HIS A 221 -6.62 8.75 5.30
C HIS A 221 -5.17 8.87 5.75
N LEU A 222 -4.97 9.45 6.93
CA LEU A 222 -3.68 9.48 7.61
C LEU A 222 -3.44 8.11 8.27
N VAL A 223 -2.51 7.33 7.75
CA VAL A 223 -2.14 6.02 8.28
C VAL A 223 -0.85 6.13 9.07
N GLU A 224 -0.90 5.93 10.38
CA GLU A 224 0.24 5.96 11.28
C GLU A 224 0.50 4.57 11.88
N TYR A 225 1.78 4.22 12.09
CA TYR A 225 2.15 3.03 12.82
C TYR A 225 1.78 3.18 14.30
N SER A 226 1.06 2.20 14.86
CA SER A 226 0.74 2.21 16.29
C SER A 226 1.89 1.58 17.09
N LYS A 227 2.41 2.30 18.08
CA LYS A 227 3.43 1.79 19.02
C LYS A 227 2.85 1.02 20.20
N THR A 228 1.54 1.02 20.36
CA THR A 228 0.90 0.50 21.58
C THR A 228 0.37 -0.90 21.40
N SER A 229 -0.85 -1.05 20.95
CA SER A 229 -1.58 -2.32 21.04
C SER A 229 -2.10 -2.87 19.73
N ALA A 230 -2.04 -2.09 18.65
CA ALA A 230 -2.53 -2.47 17.34
C ALA A 230 -1.47 -2.24 16.26
N ASP A 231 -1.79 -2.55 15.00
CA ASP A 231 -0.88 -2.34 13.89
C ASP A 231 -0.88 -0.89 13.42
N PHE A 232 -2.06 -0.26 13.33
CA PHE A 232 -2.23 1.08 12.74
C PHE A 232 -3.17 1.98 13.53
N THR A 233 -2.91 3.28 13.44
CA THR A 233 -3.84 4.35 13.82
C THR A 233 -4.24 5.12 12.57
N ILE A 234 -5.55 5.29 12.34
CA ILE A 234 -6.10 5.95 11.17
C ILE A 234 -6.76 7.25 11.61
N ASP A 235 -6.36 8.35 10.95
CA ASP A 235 -6.86 9.72 11.22
C ASP A 235 -6.74 10.12 12.70
N ARG A 236 -5.85 9.44 13.47
CA ARG A 236 -5.69 9.60 14.93
C ARG A 236 -6.97 9.33 15.72
N GLN A 237 -7.94 8.72 15.09
CA GLN A 237 -9.26 8.45 15.65
C GLN A 237 -9.56 6.97 15.78
N TYR A 238 -9.14 6.16 14.80
CA TYR A 238 -9.44 4.73 14.75
C TYR A 238 -8.18 3.92 14.94
N THR A 239 -8.27 2.86 15.73
CA THR A 239 -7.19 1.90 15.95
C THR A 239 -7.54 0.61 15.21
N ILE A 240 -6.67 0.15 14.32
CA ILE A 240 -6.92 -1.05 13.51
C ILE A 240 -5.79 -2.07 13.71
N GLU A 241 -6.20 -3.29 14.05
CA GLU A 241 -5.34 -4.47 14.07
C GLU A 241 -5.67 -5.35 12.87
N VAL A 242 -4.65 -5.79 12.12
CA VAL A 242 -4.83 -6.69 10.97
C VAL A 242 -4.64 -8.13 11.43
N GLY A 243 -5.58 -9.02 11.13
CA GLY A 243 -5.50 -10.38 11.60
C GLY A 243 -6.14 -11.42 10.69
N GLY A 244 -5.66 -12.68 10.84
CA GLY A 244 -6.32 -13.87 10.32
C GLY A 244 -7.23 -14.49 11.39
N HIS A 245 -7.66 -15.72 11.12
CA HIS A 245 -8.66 -16.46 11.93
C HIS A 245 -8.34 -16.57 13.43
N SER A 246 -7.06 -16.58 13.81
CA SER A 246 -6.62 -16.75 15.23
C SER A 246 -6.55 -15.46 16.03
N LYS A 247 -6.77 -14.28 15.44
CA LYS A 247 -6.70 -13.01 16.17
C LYS A 247 -7.98 -12.79 16.97
N ASP A 248 -7.83 -12.79 18.31
CA ASP A 248 -8.94 -12.64 19.26
C ASP A 248 -9.15 -11.20 19.75
N GLY A 249 -8.35 -10.25 19.26
CA GLY A 249 -8.46 -8.82 19.57
C GLY A 249 -8.15 -8.45 21.02
N LYS A 250 -7.51 -9.33 21.78
CA LYS A 250 -7.12 -9.02 23.17
C LYS A 250 -6.30 -7.76 23.32
N GLN A 251 -5.47 -7.46 22.31
CA GLN A 251 -4.58 -6.30 22.31
C GLN A 251 -5.32 -4.96 22.28
N ILE A 252 -6.52 -4.94 21.67
CA ILE A 252 -7.35 -3.73 21.51
C ILE A 252 -8.64 -3.79 22.32
N ALA A 253 -8.81 -4.82 23.16
CA ALA A 253 -10.01 -5.02 23.95
C ALA A 253 -10.25 -3.84 24.91
N GLY A 254 -11.46 -3.29 24.87
CA GLY A 254 -11.86 -2.15 25.72
C GLY A 254 -11.37 -0.77 25.26
N GLN A 255 -10.65 -0.68 24.13
CA GLN A 255 -10.29 0.61 23.56
C GLN A 255 -11.43 1.15 22.69
N PRO A 256 -11.84 2.42 22.81
CA PRO A 256 -12.83 3.01 21.93
C PRO A 256 -12.30 3.09 20.50
N ASN A 257 -13.20 3.01 19.51
CA ASN A 257 -12.88 3.11 18.09
C ASN A 257 -11.80 2.13 17.61
N SER A 258 -11.79 0.91 18.20
CA SER A 258 -10.82 -0.13 17.90
C SER A 258 -11.45 -1.28 17.13
N TYR A 259 -10.84 -1.65 16.01
CA TYR A 259 -11.36 -2.63 15.07
C TYR A 259 -10.30 -3.65 14.68
N ILE A 260 -10.75 -4.83 14.27
CA ILE A 260 -9.92 -5.88 13.68
C ILE A 260 -10.28 -5.96 12.20
N ALA A 261 -9.32 -5.69 11.32
CA ALA A 261 -9.43 -5.99 9.90
C ALA A 261 -9.16 -7.49 9.69
N ALA A 262 -10.25 -8.27 9.63
CA ALA A 262 -10.20 -9.73 9.66
C ALA A 262 -10.18 -10.32 8.23
N ALA A 263 -9.18 -11.14 7.92
CA ALA A 263 -8.96 -11.64 6.55
C ALA A 263 -10.00 -12.69 6.12
N ASP A 264 -10.51 -13.46 7.07
CA ASP A 264 -11.31 -14.67 6.79
C ASP A 264 -12.80 -14.50 7.11
N GLU A 265 -13.25 -13.26 7.33
CA GLU A 265 -14.65 -12.95 7.65
C GLU A 265 -15.40 -12.47 6.39
N GLU A 266 -16.62 -12.96 6.22
CA GLU A 266 -17.53 -12.52 5.16
C GLU A 266 -18.45 -11.38 5.61
N TYR A 267 -18.70 -11.29 6.91
CA TYR A 267 -19.59 -10.31 7.54
C TYR A 267 -18.92 -9.63 8.73
N VAL A 268 -19.44 -8.47 9.10
CA VAL A 268 -18.99 -7.77 10.31
C VAL A 268 -19.48 -8.51 11.56
N LEU A 269 -18.57 -8.81 12.48
CA LEU A 269 -18.84 -9.48 13.75
C LEU A 269 -18.34 -8.63 14.92
N GLY A 270 -19.21 -7.84 15.50
CA GLY A 270 -18.80 -6.89 16.55
C GLY A 270 -17.85 -5.83 16.01
N ASN A 271 -16.61 -5.81 16.51
CA ASN A 271 -15.56 -4.92 16.02
C ASN A 271 -14.64 -5.57 14.95
N LYS A 272 -14.95 -6.79 14.51
CA LYS A 272 -14.26 -7.44 13.39
C LYS A 272 -14.91 -7.00 12.09
N ILE A 273 -14.15 -6.31 11.27
CA ILE A 273 -14.54 -5.83 9.94
C ILE A 273 -13.82 -6.72 8.91
N PRO A 274 -14.50 -7.28 7.93
CA PRO A 274 -13.85 -8.03 6.85
C PRO A 274 -12.76 -7.20 6.18
N LEU A 275 -11.55 -7.74 6.06
CA LEU A 275 -10.42 -7.02 5.47
C LEU A 275 -10.72 -6.57 4.03
N TRP A 276 -11.38 -7.42 3.24
CA TRP A 276 -11.76 -7.12 1.86
C TRP A 276 -12.66 -5.89 1.73
N LEU A 277 -13.46 -5.58 2.77
CA LEU A 277 -14.39 -4.45 2.77
C LEU A 277 -13.67 -3.10 2.70
N PHE A 278 -12.46 -2.99 3.23
CA PHE A 278 -11.62 -1.79 3.08
C PHE A 278 -11.26 -1.50 1.62
N GLY A 279 -11.35 -2.48 0.74
CA GLY A 279 -11.20 -2.30 -0.70
C GLY A 279 -12.39 -1.63 -1.38
N PHE A 280 -13.39 -1.15 -0.63
CA PHE A 280 -14.54 -0.38 -1.12
C PHE A 280 -14.42 1.12 -0.81
N LEU A 281 -13.28 1.57 -0.28
CA LEU A 281 -13.04 2.97 0.08
C LEU A 281 -12.91 3.90 -1.14
N TYR A 282 -12.42 3.40 -2.27
CA TYR A 282 -12.27 4.16 -3.51
C TYR A 282 -12.56 3.34 -4.76
#